data_9a486b12f55190fe199d7eb341b0a8bf
#
_entry.id   9a486b12f55190fe199d7eb341b0a8bf
#
_cell.length_a   1.000
_cell.length_b   1.000
_cell.length_c   1.000
_cell.angle_alpha   90.00
_cell.angle_beta   90.00
_cell.angle_gamma   90.00
#
_symmetry.space_group_name_H-M   'P 1'
#
loop_
_entity.id
_entity.type
_entity.pdbx_description
1 polymer ?
#
loop_
_entity_poly.entity_id
_entity_poly.type
_entity_poly.pdbx_seq_one_letter_code
_entity_poly.pdbx_strand_id
1 'polypeptide(L)'
;SNQASRAAVKALRPEGGPAILWAGNTISACEMARTLRELDGYQSIYIDCIAKNFETLEPGISFRVLRHYLEQRYGQAEAAKRIFATGTPGSTLHQLCLDQGYTFLTFPETIGGRYSVGSDVGLFPMAVAGVDVKALVQGMRDMRDQLRAAPAGENLALRYACLRKWMLEQGLSLEMLAFFEPRLDYFAKWWIQLFAESEGKDGTGLYPVVSSNSEDLHSIGQFIQQGSPILFETFVTVRARDASVVLPATDKKDYFDYLTGRDFWDINDTARRATMRAHSDRGIPCLNFSIPAIDAHTLGGLFYFFLFACYLSCKLLGVNPFNQPGVEGYKGYMFQNLGKPGVN
;
A
#
# COMPACT_ATOMS: atom_id res chain seq x y z
N SER A 1 -4.69 -2.34 7.57
CA SER A 1 -3.85 -2.85 6.49
C SER A 1 -2.42 -2.35 6.64
N ASN A 2 -1.44 -3.22 6.63
CA ASN A 2 -0.03 -2.85 6.69
C ASN A 2 0.49 -2.22 5.39
N GLN A 3 -0.24 -2.33 4.27
CA GLN A 3 0.23 -1.84 2.96
C GLN A 3 0.44 -0.33 2.94
N ALA A 4 -0.47 0.44 3.56
CA ALA A 4 -0.33 1.90 3.61
C ALA A 4 0.88 2.35 4.44
N SER A 5 1.11 1.73 5.61
CA SER A 5 2.31 2.00 6.41
C SER A 5 3.58 1.61 5.67
N ARG A 6 3.59 0.44 5.04
CA ARG A 6 4.72 -0.01 4.20
C ARG A 6 4.97 0.94 3.03
N ALA A 7 3.91 1.50 2.43
CA ALA A 7 4.04 2.50 1.37
C ALA A 7 4.81 3.74 1.83
N ALA A 8 4.40 4.32 2.95
CA ALA A 8 5.07 5.50 3.49
C ALA A 8 6.50 5.19 3.98
N VAL A 9 6.70 4.07 4.66
CA VAL A 9 8.03 3.65 5.13
C VAL A 9 8.96 3.37 3.96
N LYS A 10 8.51 2.64 2.92
CA LYS A 10 9.32 2.38 1.71
C LYS A 10 9.71 3.67 0.99
N ALA A 11 8.77 4.63 0.90
CA ALA A 11 8.98 5.86 0.14
C ALA A 11 9.77 6.93 0.90
N LEU A 12 9.62 7.02 2.24
CA LEU A 12 9.96 8.22 3.00
C LEU A 12 10.86 7.99 4.22
N ARG A 13 11.15 6.72 4.58
CA ARG A 13 11.98 6.45 5.75
C ARG A 13 13.36 7.09 5.58
N PRO A 14 13.81 7.92 6.55
CA PRO A 14 15.14 8.50 6.51
C PRO A 14 16.21 7.43 6.73
N GLU A 15 17.41 7.68 6.23
CA GLU A 15 18.58 6.86 6.51
C GLU A 15 18.92 6.88 8.02
N GLY A 16 19.41 5.75 8.54
CA GLY A 16 19.79 5.64 9.95
C GLY A 16 18.64 5.49 10.96
N GLY A 17 17.38 5.47 10.51
CA GLY A 17 16.23 5.17 11.37
C GLY A 17 16.16 3.70 11.79
N PRO A 18 15.27 3.33 12.75
CA PRO A 18 15.13 1.95 13.23
C PRO A 18 14.77 1.01 12.10
N ALA A 19 15.27 -0.23 12.14
CA ALA A 19 14.87 -1.27 11.22
C ALA A 19 13.39 -1.62 11.45
N ILE A 20 12.59 -1.66 10.37
CA ILE A 20 11.19 -2.05 10.42
C ILE A 20 11.04 -3.40 9.72
N LEU A 21 10.73 -4.42 10.49
CA LEU A 21 10.43 -5.76 10.00
C LEU A 21 8.91 -5.95 9.95
N TRP A 22 8.46 -6.62 8.92
CA TRP A 22 7.03 -6.86 8.69
C TRP A 22 6.71 -8.33 8.86
N ALA A 23 5.84 -8.65 9.81
CA ALA A 23 5.36 -9.99 10.09
C ALA A 23 3.83 -10.03 10.17
N GLY A 24 3.23 -11.23 10.14
CA GLY A 24 1.77 -11.37 10.23
C GLY A 24 1.00 -11.01 8.96
N ASN A 25 1.67 -10.97 7.83
CA ASN A 25 1.06 -10.83 6.50
C ASN A 25 1.03 -12.15 5.72
N THR A 26 1.57 -13.21 6.30
CA THR A 26 1.60 -14.58 5.78
C THR A 26 1.68 -15.57 6.94
N ILE A 27 1.26 -16.80 6.71
CA ILE A 27 1.40 -17.95 7.63
C ILE A 27 2.51 -18.91 7.19
N SER A 28 3.46 -18.41 6.39
CA SER A 28 4.62 -19.20 5.97
C SER A 28 5.56 -19.47 7.14
N ALA A 29 5.78 -20.76 7.45
CA ALA A 29 6.73 -21.18 8.47
C ALA A 29 8.17 -20.74 8.14
N CYS A 30 8.56 -20.81 6.87
CA CYS A 30 9.88 -20.40 6.41
C CYS A 30 10.11 -18.89 6.63
N GLU A 31 9.09 -18.07 6.34
CA GLU A 31 9.15 -16.62 6.52
C GLU A 31 9.23 -16.25 8.01
N MET A 32 8.44 -16.88 8.85
CA MET A 32 8.51 -16.67 10.30
C MET A 32 9.88 -17.09 10.87
N ALA A 33 10.40 -18.23 10.46
CA ALA A 33 11.72 -18.69 10.88
C ALA A 33 12.85 -17.74 10.41
N ARG A 34 12.72 -17.15 9.21
CA ARG A 34 13.64 -16.12 8.71
C ARG A 34 13.57 -14.87 9.59
N THR A 35 12.36 -14.40 9.89
CA THR A 35 12.16 -13.24 10.75
C THR A 35 12.77 -13.44 12.13
N LEU A 36 12.57 -14.61 12.77
CA LEU A 36 13.15 -14.89 14.08
C LEU A 36 14.68 -14.87 14.05
N ARG A 37 15.32 -15.46 13.02
CA ARG A 37 16.78 -15.40 12.85
C ARG A 37 17.29 -13.97 12.62
N GLU A 38 16.55 -13.17 11.88
CA GLU A 38 16.91 -11.76 11.65
C GLU A 38 16.83 -10.95 12.95
N LEU A 39 15.83 -11.22 13.79
CA LEU A 39 15.68 -10.58 15.10
C LEU A 39 16.87 -10.86 16.04
N ASP A 40 17.53 -12.01 15.93
CA ASP A 40 18.72 -12.32 16.74
C ASP A 40 19.87 -11.34 16.51
N GLY A 41 19.92 -10.70 15.35
CA GLY A 41 20.92 -9.68 15.01
C GLY A 41 20.68 -8.29 15.64
N TYR A 42 19.52 -8.03 16.22
CA TYR A 42 19.19 -6.71 16.80
C TYR A 42 19.36 -6.72 18.33
N GLN A 43 19.91 -5.64 18.87
CA GLN A 43 20.11 -5.49 20.32
C GLN A 43 18.80 -5.14 21.03
N SER A 44 17.95 -4.35 20.42
CA SER A 44 16.70 -3.87 21.00
C SER A 44 15.53 -4.08 20.01
N ILE A 45 14.51 -4.77 20.48
CA ILE A 45 13.36 -5.17 19.67
C ILE A 45 12.08 -4.70 20.35
N TYR A 46 11.17 -4.16 19.54
CA TYR A 46 9.81 -3.78 19.92
C TYR A 46 8.83 -4.43 18.95
N ILE A 47 7.60 -4.69 19.41
CA ILE A 47 6.51 -5.18 18.58
C ILE A 47 5.40 -4.14 18.52
N ASP A 48 4.90 -3.86 17.31
CA ASP A 48 3.63 -3.18 17.08
C ASP A 48 2.63 -4.18 16.49
N CYS A 49 1.72 -4.66 17.32
CA CYS A 49 0.67 -5.61 16.94
C CYS A 49 -0.58 -4.86 16.51
N ILE A 50 -0.90 -4.89 15.22
CA ILE A 50 -2.07 -4.18 14.67
C ILE A 50 -3.13 -5.20 14.25
N ALA A 51 -4.24 -5.26 14.98
CA ALA A 51 -5.35 -6.14 14.66
C ALA A 51 -6.69 -5.58 15.17
N LYS A 52 -7.63 -5.32 14.27
CA LYS A 52 -8.91 -4.67 14.63
C LYS A 52 -9.61 -5.40 15.78
N ASN A 53 -9.98 -6.67 15.57
CA ASN A 53 -10.69 -7.48 16.57
C ASN A 53 -9.86 -8.68 17.07
N PHE A 54 -8.60 -8.80 16.67
CA PHE A 54 -7.72 -9.93 17.00
C PHE A 54 -8.25 -11.31 16.56
N GLU A 55 -9.08 -11.33 15.52
CA GLU A 55 -9.67 -12.54 14.96
C GLU A 55 -8.99 -13.02 13.67
N THR A 56 -8.22 -12.14 13.02
CA THR A 56 -7.45 -12.48 11.83
C THR A 56 -6.31 -13.40 12.20
N LEU A 57 -6.23 -14.54 11.50
CA LEU A 57 -5.31 -15.63 11.85
C LEU A 57 -3.84 -15.19 11.74
N GLU A 58 -3.46 -14.59 10.61
CA GLU A 58 -2.09 -14.25 10.28
C GLU A 58 -1.42 -13.34 11.33
N PRO A 59 -1.94 -12.16 11.68
CA PRO A 59 -1.35 -11.32 12.73
C PRO A 59 -1.47 -11.95 14.11
N GLY A 60 -2.55 -12.70 14.39
CA GLY A 60 -2.79 -13.28 15.70
C GLY A 60 -1.76 -14.35 16.07
N ILE A 61 -1.52 -15.33 15.18
CA ILE A 61 -0.53 -16.38 15.46
C ILE A 61 0.90 -15.85 15.37
N SER A 62 1.18 -14.92 14.46
CA SER A 62 2.49 -14.28 14.36
C SER A 62 2.82 -13.48 15.61
N PHE A 63 1.85 -12.73 16.14
CA PHE A 63 2.02 -12.03 17.41
C PHE A 63 2.30 -12.98 18.58
N ARG A 64 1.60 -14.12 18.66
CA ARG A 64 1.86 -15.13 19.70
C ARG A 64 3.30 -15.64 19.68
N VAL A 65 3.83 -15.94 18.49
CA VAL A 65 5.22 -16.38 18.31
C VAL A 65 6.21 -15.30 18.68
N LEU A 66 6.02 -14.07 18.17
CA LEU A 66 6.92 -12.96 18.42
C LEU A 66 6.89 -12.47 19.87
N ARG A 67 5.71 -12.48 20.51
CA ARG A 67 5.58 -12.19 21.93
C ARG A 67 6.37 -13.18 22.76
N HIS A 68 6.22 -14.49 22.51
CA HIS A 68 6.98 -15.54 23.19
C HIS A 68 8.48 -15.34 23.00
N TYR A 69 8.94 -14.99 21.79
CA TYR A 69 10.34 -14.67 21.52
C TYR A 69 10.83 -13.50 22.39
N LEU A 70 10.06 -12.42 22.52
CA LEU A 70 10.43 -11.28 23.38
C LEU A 70 10.48 -11.70 24.87
N GLU A 71 9.51 -12.48 25.34
CA GLU A 71 9.45 -12.99 26.72
C GLU A 71 10.67 -13.84 27.06
N GLN A 72 11.11 -14.71 26.14
CA GLN A 72 12.32 -15.52 26.31
C GLN A 72 13.59 -14.65 26.35
N ARG A 73 13.61 -13.60 25.55
CA ARG A 73 14.81 -12.75 25.42
C ARG A 73 14.96 -11.72 26.53
N TYR A 74 13.88 -11.10 26.97
CA TYR A 74 13.91 -9.97 27.90
C TYR A 74 13.27 -10.28 29.26
N GLY A 75 12.60 -11.41 29.40
CA GLY A 75 11.71 -11.69 30.53
C GLY A 75 10.36 -10.99 30.38
N GLN A 76 9.34 -11.54 31.04
CA GLN A 76 7.95 -11.14 30.87
C GLN A 76 7.70 -9.64 31.15
N ALA A 77 8.24 -9.11 32.25
CA ALA A 77 8.02 -7.72 32.66
C ALA A 77 8.66 -6.69 31.70
N GLU A 78 9.85 -6.99 31.15
CA GLU A 78 10.50 -6.09 30.21
C GLU A 78 9.91 -6.25 28.80
N ALA A 79 9.53 -7.46 28.39
CA ALA A 79 8.84 -7.70 27.14
C ALA A 79 7.51 -6.94 27.06
N ALA A 80 6.76 -6.85 28.16
CA ALA A 80 5.49 -6.12 28.20
C ALA A 80 5.66 -4.63 27.83
N LYS A 81 6.75 -4.00 28.26
CA LYS A 81 7.05 -2.59 27.95
C LYS A 81 7.45 -2.36 26.48
N ARG A 82 7.78 -3.44 25.75
CA ARG A 82 8.24 -3.43 24.36
C ARG A 82 7.15 -3.81 23.37
N ILE A 83 5.91 -3.98 23.87
CA ILE A 83 4.77 -4.36 23.05
C ILE A 83 3.79 -3.19 23.01
N PHE A 84 3.54 -2.73 21.80
CA PHE A 84 2.45 -1.83 21.45
C PHE A 84 1.38 -2.64 20.71
N ALA A 85 0.13 -2.34 20.94
CA ALA A 85 -0.98 -3.01 20.28
C ALA A 85 -2.04 -2.02 19.86
N THR A 86 -2.38 -2.04 18.57
CA THR A 86 -3.40 -1.17 17.99
C THR A 86 -4.64 -2.00 17.68
N GLY A 87 -5.72 -1.78 18.42
CA GLY A 87 -6.95 -2.56 18.30
C GLY A 87 -8.20 -1.74 18.62
N THR A 88 -9.37 -2.35 18.42
CA THR A 88 -10.64 -1.73 18.80
C THR A 88 -10.82 -1.78 20.33
N PRO A 89 -11.20 -0.65 20.97
CA PRO A 89 -11.54 -0.65 22.39
C PRO A 89 -12.59 -1.72 22.73
N GLY A 90 -12.38 -2.48 23.80
CA GLY A 90 -13.25 -3.58 24.21
C GLY A 90 -13.02 -4.91 23.48
N SER A 91 -12.13 -4.95 22.48
CA SER A 91 -11.76 -6.20 21.79
C SER A 91 -10.92 -7.15 22.67
N THR A 92 -10.78 -8.41 22.23
CA THR A 92 -9.90 -9.38 22.88
C THR A 92 -8.44 -8.87 22.97
N LEU A 93 -7.97 -8.13 21.96
CA LEU A 93 -6.63 -7.54 22.00
C LEU A 93 -6.53 -6.45 23.06
N HIS A 94 -7.56 -5.61 23.21
CA HIS A 94 -7.59 -4.59 24.28
C HIS A 94 -7.55 -5.23 25.67
N GLN A 95 -8.35 -6.28 25.90
CA GLN A 95 -8.34 -7.00 27.18
C GLN A 95 -6.96 -7.62 27.45
N LEU A 96 -6.34 -8.24 26.45
CA LEU A 96 -4.98 -8.78 26.55
C LEU A 96 -3.96 -7.70 26.97
N CYS A 97 -4.10 -6.49 26.42
CA CYS A 97 -3.22 -5.37 26.80
C CYS A 97 -3.40 -4.96 28.27
N LEU A 98 -4.64 -4.91 28.74
CA LEU A 98 -4.93 -4.62 30.15
C LEU A 98 -4.34 -5.68 31.08
N ASP A 99 -4.52 -6.95 30.74
CA ASP A 99 -4.07 -8.09 31.55
C ASP A 99 -2.54 -8.21 31.60
N GLN A 100 -1.86 -7.84 30.53
CA GLN A 100 -0.41 -8.02 30.37
C GLN A 100 0.40 -6.72 30.50
N GLY A 101 -0.25 -5.57 30.63
CA GLY A 101 0.41 -4.26 30.73
C GLY A 101 1.05 -3.77 29.41
N TYR A 102 0.49 -4.15 28.25
CA TYR A 102 0.96 -3.64 26.95
C TYR A 102 0.43 -2.24 26.70
N THR A 103 1.18 -1.44 25.94
CA THR A 103 0.70 -0.12 25.50
C THR A 103 -0.37 -0.30 24.42
N PHE A 104 -1.57 0.22 24.67
CA PHE A 104 -2.70 0.13 23.74
C PHE A 104 -2.90 1.43 22.97
N LEU A 105 -3.09 1.29 21.63
CA LEU A 105 -3.46 2.35 20.70
C LEU A 105 -4.82 2.02 20.05
N THR A 106 -5.56 3.06 19.66
CA THR A 106 -6.94 2.89 19.20
C THR A 106 -7.02 2.63 17.69
N PHE A 107 -7.61 1.50 17.32
CA PHE A 107 -8.14 1.28 15.98
C PHE A 107 -9.61 1.73 15.96
N PRO A 108 -9.98 2.82 15.25
CA PRO A 108 -11.35 3.30 15.23
C PRO A 108 -12.33 2.25 14.72
N GLU A 109 -13.40 1.97 15.46
CA GLU A 109 -14.35 0.91 15.15
C GLU A 109 -15.02 1.08 13.78
N THR A 110 -15.32 2.34 13.43
CA THR A 110 -16.02 2.70 12.19
C THR A 110 -15.16 2.65 10.93
N ILE A 111 -13.85 2.45 11.07
CA ILE A 111 -12.90 2.46 9.95
C ILE A 111 -12.49 1.03 9.59
N GLY A 112 -12.58 0.68 8.30
CA GLY A 112 -12.03 -0.57 7.77
C GLY A 112 -10.51 -0.53 7.58
N GLY A 113 -9.85 -1.69 7.54
CA GLY A 113 -8.38 -1.78 7.42
C GLY A 113 -7.78 -1.00 6.26
N ARG A 114 -8.36 -1.09 5.07
CA ARG A 114 -7.86 -0.38 3.87
C ARG A 114 -8.04 1.14 3.92
N TYR A 115 -8.92 1.65 4.80
CA TYR A 115 -9.17 3.09 5.01
C TYR A 115 -8.42 3.67 6.22
N SER A 116 -7.65 2.86 6.97
CA SER A 116 -7.10 3.22 8.27
C SER A 116 -5.77 3.99 8.24
N VAL A 117 -5.27 4.38 7.07
CA VAL A 117 -3.95 5.02 6.91
C VAL A 117 -3.77 6.28 7.78
N GLY A 118 -4.81 7.08 7.96
CA GLY A 118 -4.80 8.32 8.76
C GLY A 118 -5.16 8.13 10.24
N SER A 119 -5.15 6.91 10.77
CA SER A 119 -5.34 6.60 12.18
C SER A 119 -4.06 6.01 12.80
N ASP A 120 -4.07 5.68 14.08
CA ASP A 120 -2.93 5.05 14.77
C ASP A 120 -2.41 3.81 14.03
N VAL A 121 -3.30 3.09 13.34
CA VAL A 121 -2.97 1.93 12.50
C VAL A 121 -1.91 2.24 11.44
N GLY A 122 -2.04 3.40 10.79
CA GLY A 122 -1.08 3.84 9.77
C GLY A 122 0.02 4.72 10.36
N LEU A 123 -0.36 5.71 11.17
CA LEU A 123 0.52 6.78 11.60
C LEU A 123 1.57 6.33 12.62
N PHE A 124 1.23 5.42 13.54
CA PHE A 124 2.18 4.99 14.56
C PHE A 124 3.40 4.28 13.97
N PRO A 125 3.27 3.21 13.15
CA PRO A 125 4.45 2.59 12.55
C PRO A 125 5.22 3.51 11.59
N MET A 126 4.55 4.46 10.93
CA MET A 126 5.22 5.49 10.13
C MET A 126 6.07 6.42 10.99
N ALA A 127 5.52 6.89 12.13
CA ALA A 127 6.24 7.76 13.06
C ALA A 127 7.46 7.04 13.68
N VAL A 128 7.30 5.77 14.07
CA VAL A 128 8.41 4.94 14.55
C VAL A 128 9.52 4.81 13.48
N ALA A 129 9.14 4.69 12.22
CA ALA A 129 10.09 4.64 11.10
C ALA A 129 10.76 5.99 10.79
N GLY A 130 10.36 7.09 11.44
CA GLY A 130 10.91 8.42 11.22
C GLY A 130 10.25 9.21 10.09
N VAL A 131 9.09 8.76 9.59
CA VAL A 131 8.32 9.51 8.59
C VAL A 131 7.67 10.73 9.25
N ASP A 132 7.69 11.88 8.58
CA ASP A 132 6.99 13.08 9.03
C ASP A 132 5.47 12.90 8.89
N VAL A 133 4.86 12.28 9.92
CA VAL A 133 3.41 12.03 9.95
C VAL A 133 2.58 13.32 10.05
N LYS A 134 3.17 14.42 10.54
CA LYS A 134 2.46 15.72 10.58
C LYS A 134 2.31 16.28 9.18
N ALA A 135 3.38 16.28 8.39
CA ALA A 135 3.32 16.67 6.99
C ALA A 135 2.40 15.76 6.18
N LEU A 136 2.42 14.43 6.45
CA LEU A 136 1.53 13.47 5.78
C LEU A 136 0.05 13.77 6.06
N VAL A 137 -0.31 13.99 7.34
CA VAL A 137 -1.69 14.35 7.72
C VAL A 137 -2.08 15.72 7.15
N GLN A 138 -1.15 16.67 7.09
CA GLN A 138 -1.42 17.97 6.47
C GLN A 138 -1.73 17.81 4.97
N GLY A 139 -0.97 17.00 4.24
CA GLY A 139 -1.25 16.68 2.84
C GLY A 139 -2.63 16.05 2.63
N MET A 140 -3.04 15.14 3.54
CA MET A 140 -4.42 14.58 3.53
C MET A 140 -5.47 15.68 3.71
N ARG A 141 -5.25 16.61 4.64
CA ARG A 141 -6.19 17.72 4.91
C ARG A 141 -6.30 18.68 3.72
N ASP A 142 -5.17 19.06 3.16
CA ASP A 142 -5.13 19.99 2.03
C ASP A 142 -5.82 19.41 0.79
N MET A 143 -5.59 18.13 0.50
CA MET A 143 -6.28 17.41 -0.56
C MET A 143 -7.79 17.31 -0.28
N ARG A 144 -8.19 17.01 0.95
CA ARG A 144 -9.60 17.01 1.37
C ARG A 144 -10.27 18.35 1.08
N ASP A 145 -9.63 19.42 1.51
CA ASP A 145 -10.19 20.77 1.40
C ASP A 145 -10.25 21.23 -0.07
N GLN A 146 -9.23 20.90 -0.86
CA GLN A 146 -9.23 21.13 -2.30
C GLN A 146 -10.38 20.39 -2.99
N LEU A 147 -10.56 19.09 -2.72
CA LEU A 147 -11.63 18.30 -3.35
C LEU A 147 -13.02 18.74 -2.88
N ARG A 148 -13.16 19.17 -1.63
CA ARG A 148 -14.45 19.70 -1.12
C ARG A 148 -14.84 21.04 -1.71
N ALA A 149 -13.87 21.90 -1.97
CA ALA A 149 -14.10 23.23 -2.55
C ALA A 149 -14.33 23.19 -4.07
N ALA A 150 -13.83 22.14 -4.74
CA ALA A 150 -13.92 22.05 -6.20
C ALA A 150 -15.37 21.81 -6.67
N PRO A 151 -15.85 22.58 -7.68
CA PRO A 151 -17.09 22.27 -8.38
C PRO A 151 -17.07 20.84 -8.95
N ALA A 152 -18.23 20.22 -9.12
CA ALA A 152 -18.33 18.81 -9.57
C ALA A 152 -17.53 18.53 -10.87
N GLY A 153 -17.61 19.43 -11.85
CA GLY A 153 -16.87 19.30 -13.13
C GLY A 153 -15.35 19.46 -13.02
N GLU A 154 -14.85 20.02 -11.92
CA GLU A 154 -13.43 20.26 -11.67
C GLU A 154 -12.87 19.34 -10.58
N ASN A 155 -13.72 18.64 -9.85
CA ASN A 155 -13.32 17.72 -8.80
C ASN A 155 -12.59 16.50 -9.40
N LEU A 156 -11.27 16.45 -9.22
CA LEU A 156 -10.43 15.42 -9.84
C LEU A 156 -10.75 14.00 -9.38
N ALA A 157 -11.17 13.82 -8.12
CA ALA A 157 -11.55 12.51 -7.61
C ALA A 157 -12.87 12.01 -8.23
N LEU A 158 -13.84 12.91 -8.41
CA LEU A 158 -15.09 12.59 -9.09
C LEU A 158 -14.85 12.31 -10.58
N ARG A 159 -14.05 13.13 -11.26
CA ARG A 159 -13.67 12.90 -12.66
C ARG A 159 -12.99 11.55 -12.86
N TYR A 160 -12.06 11.21 -11.98
CA TYR A 160 -11.39 9.90 -12.03
C TYR A 160 -12.39 8.76 -11.81
N ALA A 161 -13.26 8.85 -10.82
CA ALA A 161 -14.29 7.84 -10.56
C ALA A 161 -15.25 7.68 -11.76
N CYS A 162 -15.67 8.78 -12.40
CA CYS A 162 -16.49 8.75 -13.61
C CYS A 162 -15.77 8.12 -14.81
N LEU A 163 -14.48 8.45 -15.00
CA LEU A 163 -13.67 7.83 -16.06
C LEU A 163 -13.53 6.33 -15.86
N ARG A 164 -13.26 5.87 -14.63
CA ARG A 164 -13.18 4.44 -14.30
C ARG A 164 -14.47 3.70 -14.63
N LYS A 165 -15.62 4.26 -14.22
CA LYS A 165 -16.94 3.70 -14.54
C LYS A 165 -17.17 3.66 -16.05
N TRP A 166 -16.85 4.74 -16.76
CA TRP A 166 -16.97 4.79 -18.23
C TRP A 166 -16.09 3.75 -18.91
N MET A 167 -14.82 3.59 -18.50
CA MET A 167 -13.91 2.56 -19.03
C MET A 167 -14.48 1.15 -18.84
N LEU A 168 -15.03 0.86 -17.66
CA LEU A 168 -15.69 -0.41 -17.37
C LEU A 168 -16.89 -0.64 -18.32
N GLU A 169 -17.71 0.39 -18.57
CA GLU A 169 -18.84 0.33 -19.50
C GLU A 169 -18.40 0.16 -20.96
N GLN A 170 -17.17 0.56 -21.32
CA GLN A 170 -16.58 0.27 -22.64
C GLN A 170 -15.98 -1.15 -22.74
N GLY A 171 -16.11 -1.98 -21.70
CA GLY A 171 -15.60 -3.35 -21.67
C GLY A 171 -14.14 -3.48 -21.20
N LEU A 172 -13.51 -2.41 -20.74
CA LEU A 172 -12.20 -2.46 -20.13
C LEU A 172 -12.37 -2.88 -18.67
N SER A 173 -12.01 -4.13 -18.38
CA SER A 173 -12.21 -4.75 -17.06
C SER A 173 -11.04 -4.61 -16.10
N LEU A 174 -9.90 -4.11 -16.58
CA LEU A 174 -8.66 -3.97 -15.85
C LEU A 174 -8.21 -2.51 -15.81
N GLU A 175 -7.82 -2.03 -14.62
CA GLU A 175 -7.05 -0.81 -14.50
C GLU A 175 -5.65 -1.13 -14.00
N MET A 176 -4.64 -0.66 -14.74
CA MET A 176 -3.24 -0.84 -14.41
C MET A 176 -2.63 0.46 -13.89
N LEU A 177 -2.25 0.47 -12.59
CA LEU A 177 -1.46 1.57 -12.04
C LEU A 177 0.01 1.36 -12.43
N ALA A 178 0.54 2.23 -13.29
CA ALA A 178 1.88 2.15 -13.83
C ALA A 178 2.78 3.28 -13.26
N PHE A 179 3.99 2.96 -12.88
CA PHE A 179 4.97 3.95 -12.39
C PHE A 179 6.39 3.52 -12.75
N PHE A 180 7.31 4.50 -12.76
CA PHE A 180 8.74 4.31 -13.07
C PHE A 180 9.63 4.65 -11.85
N GLU A 181 9.03 4.71 -10.66
CA GLU A 181 9.71 5.00 -9.41
C GLU A 181 9.37 3.89 -8.38
N PRO A 182 10.28 2.94 -8.13
CA PRO A 182 10.02 1.78 -7.26
C PRO A 182 9.69 2.10 -5.81
N ARG A 183 9.91 3.34 -5.34
CA ARG A 183 9.45 3.78 -4.02
C ARG A 183 7.93 3.74 -3.90
N LEU A 184 7.19 3.68 -5.01
CA LEU A 184 5.73 3.58 -5.05
C LEU A 184 5.19 2.13 -4.99
N ASP A 185 6.03 1.09 -4.96
CA ASP A 185 5.59 -0.31 -4.99
C ASP A 185 4.54 -0.65 -3.94
N TYR A 186 4.76 -0.27 -2.68
CA TYR A 186 3.80 -0.55 -1.61
C TYR A 186 2.60 0.39 -1.62
N PHE A 187 2.74 1.59 -2.17
CA PHE A 187 1.60 2.45 -2.45
C PHE A 187 0.66 1.80 -3.47
N ALA A 188 1.21 1.24 -4.52
CA ALA A 188 0.46 0.51 -5.52
C ALA A 188 -0.22 -0.76 -4.95
N LYS A 189 0.44 -1.50 -4.05
CA LYS A 189 -0.19 -2.64 -3.34
C LYS A 189 -1.34 -2.20 -2.43
N TRP A 190 -1.21 -1.06 -1.75
CA TRP A 190 -2.30 -0.48 -0.97
C TRP A 190 -3.45 -0.06 -1.89
N TRP A 191 -3.16 0.55 -3.04
CA TRP A 191 -4.13 0.96 -4.04
C TRP A 191 -4.91 -0.25 -4.59
N ILE A 192 -4.24 -1.37 -4.89
CA ILE A 192 -4.91 -2.63 -5.25
C ILE A 192 -5.90 -3.03 -4.16
N GLN A 193 -5.47 -3.11 -2.90
CA GLN A 193 -6.34 -3.50 -1.81
C GLN A 193 -7.53 -2.55 -1.66
N LEU A 194 -7.28 -1.26 -1.74
CA LEU A 194 -8.33 -0.24 -1.62
C LEU A 194 -9.44 -0.46 -2.65
N PHE A 195 -9.10 -0.55 -3.92
CA PHE A 195 -10.09 -0.67 -4.98
C PHE A 195 -10.68 -2.08 -5.09
N ALA A 196 -9.88 -3.13 -5.05
CA ALA A 196 -10.37 -4.50 -5.17
C ALA A 196 -11.38 -4.87 -4.06
N GLU A 197 -11.04 -4.62 -2.80
CA GLU A 197 -11.94 -4.93 -1.67
C GLU A 197 -13.18 -4.01 -1.62
N SER A 198 -13.08 -2.79 -2.17
CA SER A 198 -14.19 -1.83 -2.12
C SER A 198 -15.16 -2.00 -3.27
N GLU A 199 -14.67 -2.20 -4.49
CA GLU A 199 -15.48 -2.24 -5.71
C GLU A 199 -15.90 -3.64 -6.15
N GLY A 200 -15.04 -4.65 -5.93
CA GLY A 200 -15.25 -6.02 -6.43
C GLY A 200 -16.40 -6.74 -5.73
N LYS A 201 -17.64 -6.35 -6.01
CA LYS A 201 -18.88 -6.86 -5.40
C LYS A 201 -19.99 -6.95 -6.44
N ASP A 202 -20.97 -7.79 -6.21
CA ASP A 202 -22.21 -7.90 -7.01
C ASP A 202 -21.92 -8.08 -8.53
N GLY A 203 -20.81 -8.72 -8.87
CA GLY A 203 -20.39 -8.96 -10.25
C GLY A 203 -19.89 -7.73 -11.01
N THR A 204 -19.59 -6.62 -10.31
CA THR A 204 -19.04 -5.40 -10.91
C THR A 204 -17.67 -5.03 -10.33
N GLY A 205 -17.06 -3.97 -10.85
CA GLY A 205 -15.78 -3.41 -10.44
C GLY A 205 -14.66 -3.69 -11.45
N LEU A 206 -13.68 -2.79 -11.46
CA LEU A 206 -12.45 -2.98 -12.22
C LEU A 206 -11.48 -3.86 -11.43
N TYR A 207 -10.79 -4.78 -12.10
CA TYR A 207 -9.72 -5.54 -11.47
C TYR A 207 -8.44 -4.70 -11.46
N PRO A 208 -7.96 -4.25 -10.28
CA PRO A 208 -6.78 -3.40 -10.21
C PRO A 208 -5.50 -4.24 -10.32
N VAL A 209 -4.61 -3.86 -11.22
CA VAL A 209 -3.28 -4.44 -11.39
C VAL A 209 -2.22 -3.34 -11.32
N VAL A 210 -0.96 -3.71 -11.20
CA VAL A 210 0.14 -2.74 -11.15
C VAL A 210 1.25 -3.13 -12.11
N SER A 211 2.02 -2.12 -12.54
CA SER A 211 3.23 -2.28 -13.34
C SER A 211 4.32 -1.39 -12.76
N SER A 212 5.37 -2.02 -12.23
CA SER A 212 6.58 -1.35 -11.72
C SER A 212 7.62 -1.32 -12.84
N ASN A 213 7.63 -0.23 -13.56
CA ASN A 213 8.46 -0.07 -14.74
C ASN A 213 9.87 0.49 -14.38
N SER A 214 10.89 0.22 -15.18
CA SER A 214 10.93 -0.48 -16.48
C SER A 214 10.94 -2.01 -16.39
N GLU A 215 11.07 -2.61 -15.20
CA GLU A 215 11.17 -4.05 -15.03
C GLU A 215 9.99 -4.79 -15.68
N ASP A 216 8.76 -4.38 -15.39
CA ASP A 216 7.55 -5.05 -15.89
C ASP A 216 7.30 -4.86 -17.39
N LEU A 217 7.96 -3.92 -18.06
CA LEU A 217 7.92 -3.86 -19.52
C LEU A 217 8.54 -5.11 -20.16
N HIS A 218 9.47 -5.77 -19.46
CA HIS A 218 10.09 -7.02 -19.90
C HIS A 218 9.29 -8.28 -19.56
N SER A 219 8.15 -8.12 -18.87
CA SER A 219 7.25 -9.22 -18.52
C SER A 219 5.88 -9.08 -19.19
N ILE A 220 5.13 -8.02 -18.88
CA ILE A 220 3.76 -7.82 -19.35
C ILE A 220 3.64 -6.86 -20.54
N GLY A 221 4.72 -6.16 -20.93
CA GLY A 221 4.70 -5.19 -22.01
C GLY A 221 4.23 -5.77 -23.36
N GLN A 222 4.57 -7.04 -23.65
CA GLN A 222 4.08 -7.74 -24.84
C GLN A 222 2.56 -7.88 -24.84
N PHE A 223 1.96 -8.26 -23.69
CA PHE A 223 0.51 -8.39 -23.58
C PHE A 223 -0.19 -7.04 -23.73
N ILE A 224 0.36 -5.99 -23.10
CA ILE A 224 -0.20 -4.63 -23.23
C ILE A 224 -0.23 -4.21 -24.70
N GLN A 225 0.84 -4.45 -25.44
CA GLN A 225 0.96 -4.02 -26.83
C GLN A 225 0.14 -4.84 -27.83
N GLN A 226 -0.03 -6.14 -27.63
CA GLN A 226 -0.61 -7.04 -28.62
C GLN A 226 -1.63 -8.04 -28.08
N GLY A 227 -1.88 -8.03 -26.77
CA GLY A 227 -2.87 -8.90 -26.13
C GLY A 227 -4.31 -8.42 -26.30
N SER A 228 -5.22 -9.05 -25.54
CA SER A 228 -6.63 -8.67 -25.51
C SER A 228 -6.80 -7.22 -25.00
N PRO A 229 -7.63 -6.40 -25.63
CA PRO A 229 -7.84 -5.00 -25.26
C PRO A 229 -8.80 -4.88 -24.06
N ILE A 230 -8.36 -5.30 -22.87
CA ILE A 230 -9.18 -5.40 -21.65
C ILE A 230 -8.77 -4.41 -20.57
N LEU A 231 -7.75 -3.58 -20.82
CA LEU A 231 -7.17 -2.70 -19.82
C LEU A 231 -7.05 -1.25 -20.28
N PHE A 232 -6.98 -0.37 -19.31
CA PHE A 232 -6.46 0.99 -19.44
C PHE A 232 -5.40 1.24 -18.39
N GLU A 233 -4.56 2.25 -18.58
CA GLU A 233 -3.45 2.55 -17.69
C GLU A 233 -3.65 3.88 -16.97
N THR A 234 -3.22 3.88 -15.71
CA THR A 234 -3.15 5.08 -14.86
C THR A 234 -1.69 5.25 -14.42
N PHE A 235 -0.96 6.15 -15.09
CA PHE A 235 0.44 6.44 -14.76
C PHE A 235 0.54 7.37 -13.56
N VAL A 236 1.50 7.11 -12.66
CA VAL A 236 1.94 8.04 -11.63
C VAL A 236 3.32 8.57 -12.01
N THR A 237 3.40 9.87 -12.30
CA THR A 237 4.62 10.55 -12.74
C THR A 237 5.14 11.46 -11.63
N VAL A 238 6.40 11.28 -11.22
CA VAL A 238 7.09 12.15 -10.26
C VAL A 238 7.87 13.22 -11.03
N ARG A 239 7.67 14.51 -10.68
CA ARG A 239 8.31 15.63 -11.41
C ARG A 239 9.67 16.03 -10.85
N ALA A 240 9.81 16.02 -9.52
CA ALA A 240 11.06 16.41 -8.88
C ALA A 240 12.10 15.30 -8.95
N ARG A 241 13.31 15.69 -9.28
CA ARG A 241 14.49 14.85 -9.21
C ARG A 241 15.01 14.81 -7.77
N ASP A 242 15.02 13.64 -7.14
CA ASP A 242 15.48 13.47 -5.76
C ASP A 242 16.95 13.01 -5.70
N ALA A 243 17.44 12.40 -6.78
CA ALA A 243 18.81 11.92 -6.89
C ALA A 243 19.34 12.13 -8.31
N SER A 244 20.65 12.18 -8.44
CA SER A 244 21.35 12.28 -9.72
C SER A 244 22.43 11.22 -9.79
N VAL A 245 22.35 10.39 -10.83
CA VAL A 245 23.39 9.42 -11.19
C VAL A 245 23.68 9.58 -12.68
N VAL A 246 24.84 10.14 -12.98
CA VAL A 246 25.25 10.41 -14.36
C VAL A 246 26.04 9.24 -14.92
N LEU A 247 25.71 8.83 -16.16
CA LEU A 247 26.44 7.76 -16.84
C LEU A 247 27.87 8.21 -17.16
N PRO A 248 28.89 7.51 -16.60
CA PRO A 248 30.28 7.88 -16.81
C PRO A 248 30.76 7.55 -18.23
N ALA A 249 31.76 8.27 -18.71
CA ALA A 249 32.51 7.87 -19.88
C ALA A 249 33.34 6.62 -19.58
N THR A 250 33.55 5.79 -20.60
CA THR A 250 34.39 4.58 -20.51
C THR A 250 35.21 4.41 -21.77
N ASP A 251 36.38 3.76 -21.66
CA ASP A 251 37.22 3.31 -22.76
C ASP A 251 36.82 1.92 -23.29
N LYS A 252 35.85 1.27 -22.64
CA LYS A 252 35.32 -0.05 -22.98
C LYS A 252 34.14 0.07 -23.95
N LYS A 253 34.16 -0.76 -24.99
CA LYS A 253 33.02 -0.82 -25.96
C LYS A 253 31.86 -1.61 -25.35
N ASP A 254 30.90 -0.92 -24.78
CA ASP A 254 29.66 -1.50 -24.25
C ASP A 254 28.39 -1.06 -25.02
N TYR A 255 28.59 -0.25 -26.09
CA TYR A 255 27.54 0.29 -26.97
C TYR A 255 26.59 1.31 -26.32
N PHE A 256 26.89 1.82 -25.11
CA PHE A 256 26.11 2.85 -24.43
C PHE A 256 26.72 4.24 -24.47
N ASP A 257 27.76 4.47 -25.30
CA ASP A 257 28.47 5.77 -25.42
C ASP A 257 27.52 6.94 -25.73
N TYR A 258 26.42 6.67 -26.44
CA TYR A 258 25.40 7.68 -26.78
C TYR A 258 24.62 8.20 -25.54
N LEU A 259 24.73 7.54 -24.39
CA LEU A 259 24.16 7.93 -23.10
C LEU A 259 25.16 8.60 -22.16
N THR A 260 26.44 8.63 -22.51
CA THR A 260 27.49 9.27 -21.69
C THR A 260 27.10 10.68 -21.32
N GLY A 261 27.21 11.01 -20.03
CA GLY A 261 26.84 12.32 -19.48
C GLY A 261 25.33 12.50 -19.26
N ARG A 262 24.49 11.55 -19.64
CA ARG A 262 23.07 11.58 -19.31
C ARG A 262 22.83 11.09 -17.91
N ASP A 263 21.86 11.71 -17.24
CA ASP A 263 21.40 11.31 -15.91
C ASP A 263 20.38 10.18 -16.01
N PHE A 264 20.44 9.20 -15.09
CA PHE A 264 19.48 8.10 -15.01
C PHE A 264 18.04 8.59 -14.87
N TRP A 265 17.83 9.73 -14.19
CA TRP A 265 16.52 10.36 -14.09
C TRP A 265 15.95 10.72 -15.46
N ASP A 266 16.76 11.37 -16.32
CA ASP A 266 16.34 11.79 -17.65
C ASP A 266 16.12 10.59 -18.58
N ILE A 267 16.93 9.53 -18.42
CA ILE A 267 16.75 8.27 -19.15
C ILE A 267 15.43 7.61 -18.74
N ASN A 268 15.15 7.53 -17.43
CA ASN A 268 13.93 6.93 -16.88
C ASN A 268 12.67 7.70 -17.31
N ASP A 269 12.69 9.04 -17.27
CA ASP A 269 11.57 9.87 -17.76
C ASP A 269 11.37 9.73 -19.27
N THR A 270 12.46 9.56 -20.03
CA THR A 270 12.39 9.30 -21.47
C THR A 270 11.73 7.94 -21.74
N ALA A 271 12.10 6.90 -20.99
CA ALA A 271 11.48 5.57 -21.06
C ALA A 271 9.99 5.66 -20.74
N ARG A 272 9.60 6.34 -19.67
CA ARG A 272 8.21 6.55 -19.28
C ARG A 272 7.39 7.21 -20.40
N ARG A 273 7.89 8.31 -20.96
CA ARG A 273 7.19 9.02 -22.04
C ARG A 273 7.07 8.16 -23.30
N ALA A 274 8.11 7.43 -23.64
CA ALA A 274 8.09 6.52 -24.78
C ALA A 274 7.08 5.38 -24.58
N THR A 275 7.01 4.80 -23.38
CA THR A 275 6.03 3.77 -23.03
C THR A 275 4.60 4.30 -23.15
N MET A 276 4.29 5.43 -22.51
CA MET A 276 2.96 6.02 -22.59
C MET A 276 2.55 6.30 -24.06
N ARG A 277 3.48 6.80 -24.85
CA ARG A 277 3.21 7.06 -26.26
C ARG A 277 2.94 5.77 -27.04
N ALA A 278 3.79 4.75 -26.88
CA ALA A 278 3.62 3.46 -27.58
C ALA A 278 2.29 2.78 -27.23
N HIS A 279 1.89 2.81 -25.96
CA HIS A 279 0.62 2.27 -25.50
C HIS A 279 -0.56 3.09 -26.04
N SER A 280 -0.49 4.42 -25.98
CA SER A 280 -1.52 5.31 -26.53
C SER A 280 -1.66 5.17 -28.05
N ASP A 281 -0.55 5.08 -28.81
CA ASP A 281 -0.56 4.87 -30.26
C ASP A 281 -1.23 3.52 -30.63
N ARG A 282 -1.21 2.54 -29.71
CA ARG A 282 -1.93 1.27 -29.84
C ARG A 282 -3.43 1.38 -29.50
N GLY A 283 -3.88 2.51 -29.00
CA GLY A 283 -5.27 2.75 -28.62
C GLY A 283 -5.60 2.40 -27.15
N ILE A 284 -4.59 2.15 -26.32
CA ILE A 284 -4.78 1.93 -24.87
C ILE A 284 -5.02 3.28 -24.23
N PRO A 285 -6.14 3.49 -23.52
CA PRO A 285 -6.36 4.71 -22.78
C PRO A 285 -5.33 4.87 -21.64
N CYS A 286 -4.61 6.00 -21.62
CA CYS A 286 -3.60 6.32 -20.64
C CYS A 286 -3.99 7.57 -19.86
N LEU A 287 -4.23 7.44 -18.57
CA LEU A 287 -4.37 8.53 -17.62
C LEU A 287 -2.99 8.85 -17.03
N ASN A 288 -2.77 10.10 -16.59
CA ASN A 288 -1.51 10.47 -15.94
C ASN A 288 -1.76 11.34 -14.71
N PHE A 289 -1.37 10.83 -13.53
CA PHE A 289 -1.26 11.57 -12.30
C PHE A 289 0.15 12.11 -12.15
N SER A 290 0.33 13.40 -12.32
CA SER A 290 1.61 14.07 -12.15
C SER A 290 1.71 14.65 -10.73
N ILE A 291 2.61 14.09 -9.92
CA ILE A 291 2.87 14.55 -8.55
C ILE A 291 4.15 15.39 -8.50
N PRO A 292 4.23 16.39 -7.60
CA PRO A 292 5.40 17.26 -7.54
C PRO A 292 6.66 16.52 -7.10
N ALA A 293 6.59 15.72 -6.05
CA ALA A 293 7.69 14.96 -5.46
C ALA A 293 7.17 13.76 -4.69
N ILE A 294 8.05 12.87 -4.23
CA ILE A 294 7.74 11.85 -3.24
C ILE A 294 8.19 12.38 -1.87
N ASP A 295 7.30 13.09 -1.21
CA ASP A 295 7.44 13.57 0.16
C ASP A 295 6.20 13.21 1.00
N ALA A 296 6.28 13.44 2.31
CA ALA A 296 5.21 13.06 3.21
C ALA A 296 3.89 13.79 2.92
N HIS A 297 3.95 15.09 2.58
CA HIS A 297 2.78 15.89 2.25
C HIS A 297 2.10 15.38 0.97
N THR A 298 2.88 15.19 -0.09
CA THR A 298 2.38 14.68 -1.37
C THR A 298 1.78 13.27 -1.23
N LEU A 299 2.46 12.38 -0.49
CA LEU A 299 1.95 11.02 -0.26
C LEU A 299 0.66 11.04 0.56
N GLY A 300 0.56 11.91 1.56
CA GLY A 300 -0.69 12.16 2.30
C GLY A 300 -1.82 12.61 1.39
N GLY A 301 -1.56 13.55 0.49
CA GLY A 301 -2.51 14.01 -0.52
C GLY A 301 -2.98 12.87 -1.43
N LEU A 302 -2.06 12.01 -1.91
CA LEU A 302 -2.40 10.85 -2.72
C LEU A 302 -3.26 9.84 -1.96
N PHE A 303 -2.95 9.54 -0.69
CA PHE A 303 -3.78 8.68 0.13
C PHE A 303 -5.21 9.21 0.21
N TYR A 304 -5.38 10.47 0.54
CA TYR A 304 -6.74 11.04 0.65
C TYR A 304 -7.45 11.05 -0.71
N PHE A 305 -6.76 11.44 -1.78
CA PHE A 305 -7.32 11.45 -3.13
C PHE A 305 -7.92 10.09 -3.50
N PHE A 306 -7.14 9.02 -3.38
CA PHE A 306 -7.61 7.68 -3.77
C PHE A 306 -8.65 7.10 -2.81
N LEU A 307 -8.58 7.40 -1.51
CA LEU A 307 -9.64 7.03 -0.56
C LEU A 307 -10.99 7.63 -0.98
N PHE A 308 -10.99 8.92 -1.30
CA PHE A 308 -12.22 9.61 -1.70
C PHE A 308 -12.68 9.19 -3.11
N ALA A 309 -11.78 9.05 -4.06
CA ALA A 309 -12.08 8.55 -5.40
C ALA A 309 -12.68 7.14 -5.37
N CYS A 310 -12.14 6.25 -4.54
CA CYS A 310 -12.68 4.91 -4.36
C CYS A 310 -14.10 4.93 -3.76
N TYR A 311 -14.34 5.78 -2.76
CA TYR A 311 -15.68 5.98 -2.22
C TYR A 311 -16.67 6.43 -3.31
N LEU A 312 -16.29 7.43 -4.11
CA LEU A 312 -17.11 7.94 -5.21
C LEU A 312 -17.34 6.87 -6.29
N SER A 313 -16.31 6.11 -6.65
CA SER A 313 -16.41 5.03 -7.63
C SER A 313 -17.39 3.94 -7.15
N CYS A 314 -17.30 3.52 -5.89
CA CYS A 314 -18.27 2.58 -5.31
C CYS A 314 -19.70 3.11 -5.34
N LYS A 315 -19.90 4.42 -5.09
CA LYS A 315 -21.23 5.04 -5.19
C LYS A 315 -21.77 5.01 -6.61
N LEU A 316 -20.93 5.27 -7.61
CA LEU A 316 -21.30 5.18 -9.02
C LEU A 316 -21.61 3.75 -9.47
N LEU A 317 -20.94 2.75 -8.87
CA LEU A 317 -21.20 1.33 -9.12
C LEU A 317 -22.39 0.76 -8.33
N GLY A 318 -22.91 1.50 -7.34
CA GLY A 318 -24.01 1.06 -6.49
C GLY A 318 -23.62 0.07 -5.39
N VAL A 319 -22.32 -0.06 -5.06
CA VAL A 319 -21.81 -1.01 -4.06
C VAL A 319 -21.40 -0.32 -2.76
N ASN A 320 -21.39 -1.08 -1.65
CA ASN A 320 -20.92 -0.57 -0.35
C ASN A 320 -19.39 -0.57 -0.30
N PRO A 321 -18.70 0.59 -0.16
CA PRO A 321 -17.24 0.66 -0.13
C PRO A 321 -16.61 0.08 1.14
N PHE A 322 -17.35 -0.14 2.22
CA PHE A 322 -16.80 -0.35 3.56
C PHE A 322 -16.83 -1.81 4.05
N ASN A 323 -17.57 -2.69 3.39
CA ASN A 323 -17.63 -4.12 3.71
C ASN A 323 -16.86 -4.96 2.69
N GLN A 324 -16.68 -6.25 2.99
CA GLN A 324 -16.01 -7.24 2.11
C GLN A 324 -16.59 -8.65 2.34
N PRO A 325 -17.87 -8.90 2.01
CA PRO A 325 -18.53 -10.18 2.31
C PRO A 325 -17.90 -11.38 1.58
N GLY A 326 -17.30 -11.17 0.42
CA GLY A 326 -16.73 -12.23 -0.40
C GLY A 326 -15.57 -13.01 0.23
N VAL A 327 -14.88 -12.43 1.24
CA VAL A 327 -13.77 -13.11 1.91
C VAL A 327 -14.20 -14.01 3.08
N GLU A 328 -15.47 -14.01 3.45
CA GLU A 328 -15.93 -14.81 4.59
C GLU A 328 -16.00 -16.32 4.26
N GLY A 329 -16.24 -16.67 2.99
CA GLY A 329 -16.33 -18.08 2.56
C GLY A 329 -15.07 -18.88 2.85
N TYR A 330 -13.89 -18.43 2.40
CA TYR A 330 -12.65 -19.17 2.63
C TYR A 330 -12.26 -19.22 4.13
N LYS A 331 -12.58 -18.17 4.89
CA LYS A 331 -12.33 -18.13 6.34
C LYS A 331 -13.14 -19.20 7.06
N GLY A 332 -14.41 -19.39 6.66
CA GLY A 332 -15.26 -20.44 7.21
C GLY A 332 -14.61 -21.82 7.08
N TYR A 333 -14.22 -22.22 5.87
CA TYR A 333 -13.53 -23.48 5.62
C TYR A 333 -12.21 -23.61 6.40
N MET A 334 -11.42 -22.54 6.40
CA MET A 334 -10.15 -22.54 7.12
C MET A 334 -10.34 -22.73 8.63
N PHE A 335 -11.25 -22.00 9.25
CA PHE A 335 -11.49 -22.11 10.69
C PHE A 335 -12.11 -23.44 11.09
N GLN A 336 -13.00 -23.99 10.27
CA GLN A 336 -13.55 -25.34 10.47
C GLN A 336 -12.42 -26.39 10.47
N ASN A 337 -11.55 -26.38 9.45
CA ASN A 337 -10.45 -27.33 9.33
C ASN A 337 -9.38 -27.19 10.43
N LEU A 338 -9.23 -25.98 10.98
CA LEU A 338 -8.33 -25.69 12.10
C LEU A 338 -8.96 -25.95 13.48
N GLY A 339 -10.22 -26.36 13.53
CA GLY A 339 -10.93 -26.67 14.78
C GLY A 339 -11.19 -25.44 15.64
N LYS A 340 -11.47 -24.27 15.03
CA LYS A 340 -11.82 -23.06 15.79
C LYS A 340 -13.10 -23.31 16.60
N PRO A 341 -13.09 -23.08 17.94
CA PRO A 341 -14.30 -23.27 18.74
C PRO A 341 -15.46 -22.40 18.24
N GLY A 342 -16.67 -22.99 18.17
CA GLY A 342 -17.89 -22.30 17.73
C GLY A 342 -18.05 -22.15 16.21
N VAL A 343 -17.20 -22.77 15.40
CA VAL A 343 -17.33 -22.89 13.95
C VAL A 343 -17.64 -24.35 13.61
N ASN A 344 -18.84 -24.62 13.10
CA ASN A 344 -19.30 -25.97 12.68
C ASN A 344 -19.10 -26.16 11.17
#